data_a6e78c3a51c3b44629bab85e738c02be
#
_entry.id   a6e78c3a51c3b44629bab85e738c02be
#
_cell.length_a   1.000
_cell.length_b   1.000
_cell.length_c   1.000
_cell.angle_alpha   90.00
_cell.angle_beta   90.00
_cell.angle_gamma   90.00
#
_symmetry.space_group_name_H-M   'P 1'
#
loop_
_entity.id
_entity.type
_entity.pdbx_description
1 polymer ?
#
loop_
_entity_poly.entity_id
_entity_poly.type
_entity_poly.pdbx_seq_one_letter_code
_entity_poly.pdbx_strand_id
1 'polypeptide(L)'
;MYYLFDEEITVESVNNLMEKLEGQEDINLWFSTHGGLTSAMRCLVEFFNSLKDNIKITLTNCLCSAGVDLLLDYKGSLTYKDLDYILIHKGDRQTYNFRKDDCIDEKILLAQDKKENKRYFKKLKKLGLTEKQLKRFKQGRDVVLYEKDYHLINL
;
A
#
# COMPACT_ATOMS: atom_id res chain seq x y z
N MET A 1 -5.63 23.16 0.57
CA MET A 1 -6.94 22.54 0.95
C MET A 1 -6.68 21.26 1.72
N TYR A 2 -7.60 20.85 2.66
CA TYR A 2 -7.40 19.65 3.48
C TYR A 2 -8.37 18.56 3.07
N TYR A 3 -7.87 17.34 2.93
CA TYR A 3 -8.63 16.14 2.59
C TYR A 3 -8.34 15.05 3.61
N LEU A 4 -9.35 14.20 3.86
CA LEU A 4 -9.23 13.00 4.68
C LEU A 4 -9.61 11.80 3.83
N PHE A 5 -8.75 10.78 3.85
CA PHE A 5 -9.06 9.44 3.38
C PHE A 5 -8.87 8.47 4.53
N ASP A 6 -9.94 7.88 5.01
CA ASP A 6 -9.96 6.88 6.10
C ASP A 6 -10.96 5.79 5.73
N GLU A 7 -10.67 5.09 4.64
CA GLU A 7 -11.57 4.14 4.00
C GLU A 7 -10.82 2.88 3.56
N GLU A 8 -11.58 1.82 3.24
CA GLU A 8 -11.06 0.66 2.52
C GLU A 8 -10.66 1.04 1.08
N ILE A 9 -9.57 0.46 0.60
CA ILE A 9 -9.10 0.65 -0.77
C ILE A 9 -9.97 -0.18 -1.73
N THR A 10 -10.93 0.47 -2.34
CA THR A 10 -11.78 -0.08 -3.40
C THR A 10 -11.61 0.73 -4.68
N VAL A 11 -12.12 0.25 -5.80
CA VAL A 11 -12.13 1.04 -7.05
C VAL A 11 -12.95 2.32 -6.86
N GLU A 12 -14.08 2.23 -6.16
CA GLU A 12 -14.97 3.37 -5.91
C GLU A 12 -14.32 4.41 -5.00
N SER A 13 -13.77 4.01 -3.83
CA SER A 13 -13.14 4.94 -2.89
C SER A 13 -11.94 5.66 -3.52
N VAL A 14 -11.15 4.93 -4.32
CA VAL A 14 -10.00 5.49 -5.03
C VAL A 14 -10.44 6.49 -6.10
N ASN A 15 -11.42 6.14 -6.94
CA ASN A 15 -11.94 7.06 -7.95
C ASN A 15 -12.52 8.33 -7.32
N ASN A 16 -13.32 8.20 -6.27
CA ASN A 16 -13.88 9.33 -5.54
C ASN A 16 -12.81 10.26 -4.97
N LEU A 17 -11.71 9.71 -4.45
CA LEU A 17 -10.59 10.51 -3.98
C LEU A 17 -9.87 11.21 -5.14
N MET A 18 -9.57 10.49 -6.22
CA MET A 18 -8.89 11.05 -7.39
C MET A 18 -9.68 12.19 -8.01
N GLU A 19 -11.00 12.05 -8.18
CA GLU A 19 -11.89 13.10 -8.68
C GLU A 19 -11.90 14.35 -7.79
N LYS A 20 -11.86 14.17 -6.46
CA LYS A 20 -11.79 15.30 -5.52
C LYS A 20 -10.47 16.05 -5.57
N LEU A 21 -9.37 15.38 -5.91
CA LEU A 21 -8.02 15.94 -5.93
C LEU A 21 -7.62 16.46 -7.30
N GLU A 22 -8.29 16.05 -8.37
CA GLU A 22 -7.98 16.46 -9.74
C GLU A 22 -8.10 17.98 -9.89
N GLY A 23 -7.07 18.60 -10.48
CA GLY A 23 -7.02 20.04 -10.70
C GLY A 23 -6.85 20.89 -9.44
N GLN A 24 -6.65 20.28 -8.26
CA GLN A 24 -6.41 21.02 -7.02
C GLN A 24 -4.92 21.34 -6.87
N GLU A 25 -4.64 22.48 -6.25
CA GLU A 25 -3.30 22.93 -5.85
C GLU A 25 -3.16 22.91 -4.32
N ASP A 26 -1.92 22.80 -3.81
CA ASP A 26 -1.60 22.82 -2.38
C ASP A 26 -2.43 21.81 -1.54
N ILE A 27 -2.46 20.56 -1.99
CA ILE A 27 -3.21 19.49 -1.36
C ILE A 27 -2.53 19.05 -0.07
N ASN A 28 -3.30 19.00 1.04
CA ASN A 28 -2.90 18.39 2.30
C ASN A 28 -3.82 17.19 2.54
N LEU A 29 -3.31 15.98 2.33
CA LEU A 29 -4.06 14.73 2.47
C LEU A 29 -3.67 14.02 3.75
N TRP A 30 -4.63 13.78 4.62
CA TRP A 30 -4.51 12.86 5.74
C TRP A 30 -5.00 11.50 5.27
N PHE A 31 -4.13 10.49 5.42
CA PHE A 31 -4.35 9.19 4.80
C PHE A 31 -4.25 8.06 5.83
N SER A 32 -5.30 7.27 5.92
CA SER A 32 -5.43 6.08 6.75
C SER A 32 -6.18 5.01 5.98
N THR A 33 -5.79 3.74 6.16
CA THR A 33 -6.53 2.62 5.56
C THR A 33 -6.19 1.29 6.21
N HIS A 34 -7.21 0.44 6.36
CA HIS A 34 -7.03 -0.98 6.71
C HIS A 34 -6.60 -1.85 5.52
N GLY A 35 -6.48 -1.26 4.33
CA GLY A 35 -6.09 -1.94 3.11
C GLY A 35 -7.25 -2.16 2.15
N GLY A 36 -7.14 -3.19 1.32
CA GLY A 36 -8.14 -3.52 0.32
C GLY A 36 -7.50 -3.98 -1.00
N LEU A 37 -8.02 -3.50 -2.12
CA LEU A 37 -7.62 -3.95 -3.45
C LEU A 37 -6.27 -3.36 -3.88
N THR A 38 -5.25 -4.21 -4.00
CA THR A 38 -3.89 -3.81 -4.37
C THR A 38 -3.82 -3.10 -5.73
N SER A 39 -4.62 -3.52 -6.73
CA SER A 39 -4.64 -2.86 -8.04
C SER A 39 -5.15 -1.42 -7.95
N ALA A 40 -6.19 -1.17 -7.16
CA ALA A 40 -6.72 0.18 -6.93
C ALA A 40 -5.69 1.05 -6.19
N MET A 41 -5.00 0.49 -5.18
CA MET A 41 -3.93 1.21 -4.48
C MET A 41 -2.78 1.59 -5.41
N ARG A 42 -2.37 0.72 -6.32
CA ARG A 42 -1.33 1.03 -7.31
C ARG A 42 -1.73 2.19 -8.21
N CYS A 43 -2.98 2.21 -8.69
CA CYS A 43 -3.49 3.35 -9.47
C CYS A 43 -3.45 4.64 -8.65
N LEU A 44 -3.85 4.59 -7.38
CA LEU A 44 -3.81 5.75 -6.49
C LEU A 44 -2.37 6.24 -6.25
N VAL A 45 -1.41 5.35 -6.04
CA VAL A 45 0.00 5.72 -5.88
C VAL A 45 0.57 6.36 -7.14
N GLU A 46 0.25 5.86 -8.32
CA GLU A 46 0.67 6.49 -9.58
C GLU A 46 0.04 7.89 -9.74
N PHE A 47 -1.22 8.05 -9.37
CA PHE A 47 -1.88 9.36 -9.35
C PHE A 47 -1.18 10.31 -8.37
N PHE A 48 -0.89 9.89 -7.14
CA PHE A 48 -0.13 10.70 -6.19
C PHE A 48 1.27 11.04 -6.69
N ASN A 49 1.93 10.15 -7.41
CA ASN A 49 3.22 10.42 -8.03
C ASN A 49 3.14 11.52 -9.10
N SER A 50 2.01 11.65 -9.80
CA SER A 50 1.78 12.75 -10.75
C SER A 50 1.57 14.10 -10.05
N LEU A 51 1.11 14.07 -8.79
CA LEU A 51 0.84 15.25 -7.96
C LEU A 51 1.93 15.52 -6.91
N LYS A 52 3.06 14.80 -6.91
CA LYS A 52 4.04 14.76 -5.79
C LYS A 52 4.57 16.14 -5.37
N ASP A 53 4.61 17.10 -6.27
CA ASP A 53 5.08 18.46 -6.00
C ASP A 53 3.97 19.38 -5.43
N ASN A 54 2.70 18.96 -5.53
CA ASN A 54 1.51 19.70 -5.12
C ASN A 54 0.74 19.02 -3.97
N ILE A 55 1.17 17.84 -3.53
CA ILE A 55 0.50 17.08 -2.48
C ILE A 55 1.43 16.79 -1.29
N LYS A 56 0.93 17.07 -0.09
CA LYS A 56 1.53 16.64 1.17
C LYS A 56 0.68 15.55 1.78
N ILE A 57 1.26 14.36 1.95
CA ILE A 57 0.54 13.21 2.53
C ILE A 57 1.02 12.99 3.95
N THR A 58 0.08 13.02 4.90
CA THR A 58 0.30 12.73 6.31
C THR A 58 -0.44 11.43 6.65
N LEU A 59 0.32 10.41 7.06
CA LEU A 59 -0.23 9.14 7.51
C LEU A 59 -0.82 9.29 8.91
N THR A 60 -2.01 8.73 9.12
CA THR A 60 -2.72 8.79 10.42
C THR A 60 -3.34 7.44 10.76
N ASN A 61 -3.72 7.22 12.01
CA ASN A 61 -4.38 6.03 12.52
C ASN A 61 -3.65 4.72 12.15
N CYS A 62 -3.86 4.22 10.94
CA CYS A 62 -3.18 2.99 10.50
C CYS A 62 -2.90 2.98 9.00
N LEU A 63 -1.87 2.21 8.63
CA LEU A 63 -1.54 1.94 7.22
C LEU A 63 -1.35 0.43 7.04
N CYS A 64 -2.34 -0.24 6.47
CA CYS A 64 -2.37 -1.69 6.44
C CYS A 64 -2.42 -2.25 5.02
N SER A 65 -1.88 -3.48 4.87
CA SER A 65 -2.07 -4.31 3.66
C SER A 65 -1.73 -3.57 2.37
N ALA A 66 -2.69 -3.42 1.45
CA ALA A 66 -2.50 -2.68 0.20
C ALA A 66 -2.01 -1.23 0.42
N GLY A 67 -2.41 -0.59 1.53
CA GLY A 67 -1.95 0.76 1.88
C GLY A 67 -0.45 0.89 2.01
N VAL A 68 0.27 -0.19 2.35
CA VAL A 68 1.73 -0.22 2.44
C VAL A 68 2.42 0.07 1.10
N ASP A 69 1.74 -0.14 -0.04
CA ASP A 69 2.26 0.22 -1.36
C ASP A 69 2.59 1.72 -1.46
N LEU A 70 1.95 2.57 -0.63
CA LEU A 70 2.29 3.98 -0.52
C LEU A 70 3.74 4.18 -0.03
N LEU A 71 4.17 3.43 0.99
CA LEU A 71 5.56 3.47 1.47
C LEU A 71 6.56 2.91 0.48
N LEU A 72 6.12 1.98 -0.37
CA LEU A 72 7.00 1.25 -1.28
C LEU A 72 7.21 1.94 -2.62
N ASP A 73 6.22 2.69 -3.09
CA ASP A 73 6.16 3.15 -4.48
C ASP A 73 5.87 4.66 -4.65
N TYR A 74 5.47 5.38 -3.59
CA TYR A 74 5.32 6.82 -3.66
C TYR A 74 6.70 7.50 -3.70
N LYS A 75 6.85 8.48 -4.59
CA LYS A 75 8.13 9.15 -4.85
C LYS A 75 8.25 10.52 -4.17
N GLY A 76 7.18 10.99 -3.56
CA GLY A 76 7.19 12.22 -2.75
C GLY A 76 7.54 11.94 -1.30
N SER A 77 7.46 12.98 -0.47
CA SER A 77 7.70 12.87 0.97
C SER A 77 6.43 12.49 1.70
N LEU A 78 6.56 11.58 2.66
CA LEU A 78 5.50 11.21 3.59
C LEU A 78 5.84 11.78 4.98
N THR A 79 4.81 12.19 5.69
CA THR A 79 4.89 12.52 7.12
C THR A 79 3.88 11.66 7.88
N TYR A 80 3.97 11.61 9.19
CA TYR A 80 2.96 10.94 10.01
C TYR A 80 2.56 11.80 11.21
N LYS A 81 1.34 11.58 11.65
CA LYS A 81 0.79 12.18 12.88
C LYS A 81 -0.27 11.23 13.44
N ASP A 82 -0.16 10.88 14.70
CA ASP A 82 -1.10 9.97 15.38
C ASP A 82 -1.30 8.66 14.57
N LEU A 83 -0.19 8.12 14.04
CA LEU A 83 -0.14 6.86 13.32
C LEU A 83 0.11 5.73 14.31
N ASP A 84 -0.90 4.94 14.62
CA ASP A 84 -0.85 3.90 15.65
C ASP A 84 0.03 2.73 15.22
N TYR A 85 -0.12 2.26 13.98
CA TYR A 85 0.66 1.15 13.46
C TYR A 85 0.64 1.05 11.93
N ILE A 86 1.63 0.31 11.42
CA ILE A 86 1.69 -0.13 10.02
C ILE A 86 1.65 -1.65 10.03
N LEU A 87 0.70 -2.25 9.28
CA LEU A 87 0.55 -3.69 9.16
C LEU A 87 0.95 -4.17 7.77
N ILE A 88 2.00 -4.97 7.71
CA ILE A 88 2.51 -5.60 6.50
C ILE A 88 2.22 -7.09 6.57
N HIS A 89 1.42 -7.58 5.65
CA HIS A 89 1.13 -8.99 5.53
C HIS A 89 1.27 -9.49 4.09
N LYS A 90 1.42 -10.78 3.95
CA LYS A 90 1.39 -11.42 2.65
C LYS A 90 -0.06 -11.46 2.21
N GLY A 91 -0.39 -10.72 1.16
CA GLY A 91 -1.75 -10.66 0.66
C GLY A 91 -2.31 -12.04 0.35
N ASP A 92 -3.52 -12.29 0.80
CA ASP A 92 -4.27 -13.45 0.35
C ASP A 92 -4.73 -13.20 -1.08
N ARG A 93 -4.42 -14.17 -1.94
CA ARG A 93 -5.04 -14.18 -3.24
C ARG A 93 -6.52 -14.41 -3.01
N GLN A 94 -7.37 -13.43 -3.34
CA GLN A 94 -8.77 -13.75 -3.58
C GLN A 94 -8.78 -14.73 -4.75
N THR A 95 -8.95 -16.01 -4.46
CA THR A 95 -9.32 -17.01 -5.44
C THR A 95 -10.70 -16.62 -5.92
N TYR A 96 -10.74 -15.79 -6.98
CA TYR A 96 -11.95 -15.75 -7.77
C TYR A 96 -12.21 -17.19 -8.16
N ASN A 97 -13.39 -17.72 -7.82
CA ASN A 97 -13.88 -18.98 -8.36
C ASN A 97 -14.07 -18.74 -9.87
N PHE A 98 -12.96 -18.77 -10.62
CA PHE A 98 -13.01 -18.84 -12.06
C PHE A 98 -13.80 -20.12 -12.37
N ARG A 99 -14.87 -19.98 -13.12
CA ARG A 99 -15.55 -21.14 -13.69
C ARG A 99 -14.48 -21.93 -14.43
N LYS A 100 -14.56 -23.27 -14.37
CA LYS A 100 -13.59 -24.20 -15.00
C LYS A 100 -13.32 -23.93 -16.49
N ASP A 101 -14.10 -23.07 -17.11
CA ASP A 101 -14.04 -22.71 -18.54
C ASP A 101 -13.14 -21.52 -18.84
N ASP A 102 -12.67 -20.77 -17.81
CA ASP A 102 -11.72 -19.67 -18.01
C ASP A 102 -10.31 -20.27 -18.00
N CYS A 103 -9.81 -20.58 -19.19
CA CYS A 103 -8.52 -21.22 -19.48
C CYS A 103 -7.29 -20.39 -19.06
N ILE A 104 -7.22 -19.92 -17.83
CA ILE A 104 -5.97 -19.40 -17.28
C ILE A 104 -5.23 -20.56 -16.64
N ASP A 105 -4.11 -20.93 -17.22
CA ASP A 105 -3.27 -22.01 -16.69
C ASP A 105 -2.83 -21.65 -15.26
N GLU A 106 -3.24 -22.47 -14.29
CA GLU A 106 -2.90 -22.31 -12.86
C GLU A 106 -1.39 -22.16 -12.65
N LYS A 107 -0.58 -22.78 -13.50
CA LYS A 107 0.89 -22.66 -13.48
C LYS A 107 1.36 -21.24 -13.81
N ILE A 108 0.70 -20.58 -14.76
CA ILE A 108 1.01 -19.19 -15.12
C ILE A 108 0.70 -18.27 -13.94
N LEU A 109 -0.46 -18.47 -13.31
CA LEU A 109 -0.86 -17.68 -12.15
C LEU A 109 0.11 -17.88 -10.97
N LEU A 110 0.50 -19.12 -10.66
CA LEU A 110 1.48 -19.40 -9.61
C LEU A 110 2.87 -18.80 -9.90
N ALA A 111 3.29 -18.80 -11.18
CA ALA A 111 4.56 -18.20 -11.58
C ALA A 111 4.53 -16.66 -11.42
N GLN A 112 3.41 -16.01 -11.76
CA GLN A 112 3.20 -14.59 -11.56
C GLN A 112 3.24 -14.23 -10.07
N ASP A 113 2.55 -14.99 -9.22
CA ASP A 113 2.55 -14.77 -7.77
C ASP A 113 3.95 -14.89 -7.17
N LYS A 114 4.72 -15.89 -7.58
CA LYS A 114 6.12 -16.04 -7.14
C LYS A 114 6.97 -14.83 -7.54
N LYS A 115 6.78 -14.31 -8.75
CA LYS A 115 7.50 -13.14 -9.26
C LYS A 115 7.12 -11.87 -8.48
N GLU A 116 5.81 -11.66 -8.25
CA GLU A 116 5.31 -10.51 -7.49
C GLU A 116 5.76 -10.55 -6.03
N ASN A 117 5.63 -11.70 -5.36
CA ASN A 117 6.10 -11.89 -3.99
C ASN A 117 7.62 -11.64 -3.86
N LYS A 118 8.42 -12.07 -4.83
CA LYS A 118 9.87 -11.80 -4.84
C LYS A 118 10.16 -10.30 -5.02
N ARG A 119 9.39 -9.62 -5.88
CA ARG A 119 9.52 -8.17 -6.09
C ARG A 119 9.13 -7.40 -4.84
N TYR A 120 8.00 -7.75 -4.23
CA TYR A 120 7.49 -7.14 -3.01
C TYR A 120 8.48 -7.32 -1.85
N PHE A 121 9.00 -8.53 -1.67
CA PHE A 121 10.02 -8.80 -0.66
C PHE A 121 11.28 -7.94 -0.82
N LYS A 122 11.75 -7.73 -2.07
CA LYS A 122 12.88 -6.85 -2.34
C LYS A 122 12.58 -5.40 -1.94
N LYS A 123 11.35 -4.93 -2.19
CA LYS A 123 10.92 -3.59 -1.78
C LYS A 123 10.89 -3.46 -0.27
N LEU A 124 10.35 -4.44 0.46
CA LEU A 124 10.34 -4.45 1.93
C LEU A 124 11.76 -4.41 2.51
N LYS A 125 12.70 -5.16 1.92
CA LYS A 125 14.11 -5.10 2.31
C LYS A 125 14.71 -3.71 2.06
N LYS A 126 14.39 -3.08 0.94
CA LYS A 126 14.84 -1.72 0.60
C LYS A 126 14.20 -0.67 1.51
N LEU A 127 12.96 -0.89 1.94
CA LEU A 127 12.25 -0.01 2.88
C LEU A 127 12.96 0.08 4.25
N GLY A 128 13.70 -0.97 4.64
CA GLY A 128 14.47 -0.97 5.88
C GLY A 128 14.02 -1.99 6.94
N LEU A 129 13.13 -2.93 6.58
CA LEU A 129 12.74 -3.98 7.51
C LEU A 129 13.93 -4.81 7.95
N THR A 130 13.97 -5.13 9.26
CA THR A 130 15.00 -5.99 9.86
C THR A 130 14.92 -7.42 9.33
N GLU A 131 16.02 -8.16 9.40
CA GLU A 131 16.04 -9.58 9.00
C GLU A 131 15.01 -10.43 9.77
N LYS A 132 14.74 -10.10 11.04
CA LYS A 132 13.69 -10.75 11.84
C LYS A 132 12.30 -10.50 11.28
N GLN A 133 11.99 -9.25 10.90
CA GLN A 133 10.72 -8.87 10.29
C GLN A 133 10.56 -9.51 8.90
N LEU A 134 11.61 -9.49 8.07
CA LEU A 134 11.62 -10.14 6.77
C LEU A 134 11.42 -11.66 6.86
N LYS A 135 12.00 -12.30 7.88
CA LYS A 135 11.79 -13.74 8.14
C LYS A 135 10.35 -14.04 8.51
N ARG A 136 9.73 -13.21 9.37
CA ARG A 136 8.29 -13.33 9.71
C ARG A 136 7.43 -13.22 8.47
N PHE A 137 7.66 -12.21 7.63
CA PHE A 137 6.92 -12.02 6.38
C PHE A 137 7.05 -13.23 5.44
N LYS A 138 8.27 -13.79 5.26
CA LYS A 138 8.49 -15.01 4.46
C LYS A 138 7.68 -16.20 4.96
N GLN A 139 7.51 -16.30 6.28
CA GLN A 139 6.73 -17.36 6.93
C GLN A 139 5.20 -17.13 6.83
N GLY A 140 4.74 -16.08 6.12
CA GLY A 140 3.33 -15.73 6.03
C GLY A 140 2.76 -15.15 7.34
N ARG A 141 3.62 -14.63 8.22
CA ARG A 141 3.21 -13.98 9.48
C ARG A 141 3.21 -12.46 9.30
N ASP A 142 2.25 -11.82 9.95
CA ASP A 142 2.14 -10.37 9.94
C ASP A 142 3.37 -9.71 10.57
N VAL A 143 3.77 -8.59 9.97
CA VAL A 143 4.78 -7.68 10.51
C VAL A 143 4.07 -6.39 10.88
N VAL A 144 4.10 -6.05 12.16
CA VAL A 144 3.52 -4.80 12.66
C VAL A 144 4.67 -3.87 13.04
N LEU A 145 4.65 -2.65 12.53
CA LEU A 145 5.54 -1.57 12.89
C LEU A 145 4.78 -0.57 13.75
N TYR A 146 5.38 -0.15 14.84
CA TYR A 146 4.89 0.91 15.72
C TYR A 146 5.80 2.14 15.61
N GLU A 147 5.44 3.23 16.23
CA GLU A 147 6.20 4.50 16.18
C GLU A 147 7.71 4.32 16.44
N LYS A 148 8.07 3.45 17.37
CA LYS A 148 9.49 3.12 17.67
C LYS A 148 10.25 2.51 16.49
N ASP A 149 9.55 1.97 15.50
CA ASP A 149 10.12 1.31 14.33
C ASP A 149 10.16 2.23 13.09
N TYR A 150 9.47 3.39 13.13
CA TYR A 150 9.30 4.24 11.93
C TYR A 150 10.61 4.83 11.43
N HIS A 151 11.58 5.05 12.31
CA HIS A 151 12.92 5.47 11.92
C HIS A 151 13.64 4.45 11.01
N LEU A 152 13.27 3.17 11.04
CA LEU A 152 13.82 2.12 10.17
C LEU A 152 13.37 2.28 8.72
N ILE A 153 12.22 2.89 8.50
CA ILE A 153 11.58 3.05 7.20
C ILE A 153 11.57 4.51 6.71
N ASN A 154 12.37 5.36 7.35
CA ASN A 154 12.49 6.79 7.02
C ASN A 154 11.16 7.58 7.07
N LEU A 155 10.30 7.25 8.02
CA LEU A 155 9.14 8.06 8.43
C LEU A 155 9.50 8.94 9.63
#